data_800d760970e59bd2b14aec823ea01e4e
#
_entry.id   800d760970e59bd2b14aec823ea01e4e
#
_cell.length_a   1.000
_cell.length_b   1.000
_cell.length_c   1.000
_cell.angle_alpha   90.00
_cell.angle_beta   90.00
_cell.angle_gamma   90.00
#
_symmetry.space_group_name_H-M   'P 1'
#
loop_
_entity.id
_entity.type
_entity.pdbx_description
1 polymer ?
#
loop_
_entity_poly.entity_id
_entity_poly.type
_entity_poly.pdbx_seq_one_letter_code
_entity_poly.pdbx_strand_id
1 'polypeptide(L)' 'MKKVIALIPCRGNSKGIKNKNLINFFGKPLMYWTIKELRSSKFIDKIFVTSDSQKILNYAKKLKV' A
#
# COMPACT_ATOMS: atom_id res chain seq x y z
N MET A 1 20.37 9.71 -13.62
CA MET A 1 19.53 8.50 -13.49
C MET A 1 18.09 8.85 -13.20
N LYS A 2 17.17 8.17 -13.86
CA LYS A 2 15.75 8.40 -13.62
C LYS A 2 15.31 7.68 -12.37
N LYS A 3 14.57 8.37 -11.51
CA LYS A 3 13.95 7.75 -10.36
C LYS A 3 12.62 7.13 -10.76
N VAL A 4 12.37 5.92 -10.29
CA VAL A 4 11.09 5.25 -10.51
C VAL A 4 10.32 5.30 -9.20
N ILE A 5 9.12 5.86 -9.27
CA ILE A 5 8.25 6.01 -8.10
C ILE A 5 7.00 5.18 -8.32
N ALA A 6 6.69 4.31 -7.37
CA ALA A 6 5.45 3.54 -7.39
C ALA A 6 4.39 4.27 -6.58
N LEU A 7 3.25 4.52 -7.20
CA LEU A 7 2.11 5.13 -6.52
C LEU A 7 1.01 4.08 -6.38
N ILE A 8 0.61 3.80 -5.15
CA ILE A 8 -0.38 2.78 -4.85
C ILE A 8 -1.67 3.46 -4.40
N PRO A 9 -2.71 3.49 -5.25
CA PRO A 9 -4.00 4.01 -4.83
C PRO A 9 -4.73 2.95 -4.01
N CYS A 10 -5.01 3.25 -2.75
CA CYS A 10 -5.69 2.35 -1.83
C CYS A 10 -7.01 2.96 -1.40
N ARG A 11 -8.10 2.52 -1.99
CA ARG A 11 -9.41 3.02 -1.62
C ARG A 11 -9.86 2.45 -0.28
N GLY A 12 -10.48 3.30 0.54
CA GLY A 12 -11.08 2.86 1.79
C GLY A 12 -12.36 2.05 1.56
N ASN A 13 -13.02 2.25 0.43
CA ASN A 13 -14.21 1.48 0.08
C ASN A 13 -14.14 1.12 -1.40
N SER A 14 -13.99 -0.15 -1.70
CA SER A 14 -13.89 -0.66 -3.07
C SER A 14 -14.96 -1.72 -3.30
N LYS A 15 -15.86 -1.47 -4.26
CA LYS A 15 -16.91 -2.41 -4.63
C LYS A 15 -17.70 -2.93 -3.42
N GLY A 16 -18.03 -2.02 -2.49
CA GLY A 16 -18.80 -2.37 -1.31
C GLY A 16 -18.02 -3.02 -0.19
N ILE A 17 -16.72 -3.25 -0.38
CA ILE A 17 -15.87 -3.82 0.66
C ILE A 17 -15.09 -2.68 1.32
N LYS A 18 -15.45 -2.38 2.57
CA LYS A 18 -14.82 -1.30 3.31
C LYS A 18 -13.42 -1.71 3.74
N ASN A 19 -12.44 -0.83 3.50
CA ASN A 19 -11.04 -1.04 3.88
C ASN A 19 -10.47 -2.36 3.36
N LYS A 20 -10.75 -2.68 2.10
CA LYS A 20 -10.29 -3.92 1.48
C LYS A 20 -8.78 -4.13 1.65
N ASN A 21 -8.00 -3.07 1.55
CA ASN A 21 -6.54 -3.17 1.66
C ASN A 21 -6.05 -3.47 3.07
N LEU A 22 -6.92 -3.40 4.07
CA LEU A 22 -6.60 -3.75 5.45
C LEU A 22 -7.12 -5.13 5.85
N ILE A 23 -7.79 -5.84 4.95
CA ILE A 23 -8.28 -7.19 5.22
C ILE A 23 -7.08 -8.11 5.42
N ASN A 24 -7.14 -8.92 6.46
CA ASN A 24 -6.08 -9.87 6.78
C ASN A 24 -5.94 -10.92 5.68
N PHE A 25 -4.72 -11.09 5.20
CA PHE A 25 -4.38 -12.07 4.17
C PHE A 25 -3.06 -12.70 4.58
N PHE A 26 -3.10 -13.97 4.94
CA PHE A 26 -1.92 -14.71 5.44
C PHE A 26 -1.22 -13.98 6.59
N GLY A 27 -2.00 -13.51 7.56
CA GLY A 27 -1.47 -12.91 8.79
C GLY A 27 -1.16 -11.43 8.71
N LYS A 28 -1.28 -10.80 7.55
CA LYS A 28 -1.00 -9.38 7.36
C LYS A 28 -2.06 -8.74 6.46
N PRO A 29 -2.29 -7.41 6.60
CA PRO A 29 -3.20 -6.74 5.67
C PRO A 29 -2.77 -6.89 4.23
N LEU A 30 -3.75 -6.90 3.33
CA LEU A 30 -3.50 -7.10 1.90
C LEU A 30 -2.47 -6.11 1.35
N MET A 31 -2.54 -4.83 1.73
CA MET A 31 -1.60 -3.82 1.25
C MET A 31 -0.16 -4.09 1.69
N TYR A 32 0.03 -4.81 2.79
CA TYR A 32 1.37 -5.19 3.23
C TYR A 32 2.08 -6.02 2.16
N TRP A 33 1.37 -6.99 1.58
CA TRP A 33 1.95 -7.88 0.56
C TRP A 33 2.27 -7.12 -0.72
N THR A 34 1.39 -6.19 -1.12
CA THR A 34 1.63 -5.35 -2.28
C THR A 34 2.90 -4.51 -2.10
N ILE A 35 3.03 -3.87 -0.94
CA ILE A 35 4.20 -3.03 -0.66
C ILE A 35 5.48 -3.87 -0.59
N LYS A 36 5.40 -5.04 0.04
CA LYS A 36 6.54 -5.94 0.14
C LYS A 36 7.05 -6.36 -1.24
N GLU A 37 6.13 -6.68 -2.13
CA GLU A 37 6.49 -7.06 -3.48
C GLU A 37 7.18 -5.91 -4.22
N LEU A 38 6.65 -4.70 -4.09
CA LEU A 38 7.25 -3.53 -4.73
C LEU A 38 8.63 -3.21 -4.16
N ARG A 39 8.81 -3.39 -2.85
CA ARG A 39 10.11 -3.14 -2.22
C ARG A 39 11.19 -4.10 -2.69
N SER A 40 10.82 -5.28 -3.12
CA SER A 40 11.78 -6.24 -3.64
C SER A 40 12.23 -5.92 -5.06
N SER A 41 11.60 -4.96 -5.71
CA SER A 41 11.99 -4.54 -7.06
C SER A 41 13.22 -3.64 -7.00
N LYS A 42 14.23 -3.95 -7.81
CA LYS A 42 15.45 -3.15 -7.91
C LYS A 42 15.22 -1.83 -8.64
N PHE A 43 14.12 -1.72 -9.37
CA PHE A 43 13.87 -0.56 -10.22
C PHE A 43 13.03 0.51 -9.55
N ILE A 44 12.46 0.22 -8.38
CA ILE A 44 11.60 1.17 -7.68
C ILE A 44 12.40 1.87 -6.59
N ASP A 45 12.50 3.20 -6.70
CA ASP A 45 13.25 4.03 -5.73
C ASP A 45 12.40 4.43 -4.54
N LYS A 46 11.13 4.72 -4.79
CA LYS A 46 10.20 5.14 -3.72
C LYS A 46 8.81 4.58 -3.95
N ILE A 47 8.10 4.38 -2.84
CA ILE A 47 6.73 3.92 -2.86
C ILE A 47 5.88 4.92 -2.09
N PHE A 48 4.79 5.39 -2.72
CA PHE A 48 3.81 6.26 -2.10
C PHE A 48 2.45 5.58 -2.07
N VAL A 49 1.74 5.76 -0.96
CA VAL A 49 0.36 5.27 -0.83
C VAL A 49 -0.56 6.48 -0.78
N THR A 50 -1.58 6.48 -1.61
CA THR A 50 -2.63 7.49 -1.58
C THR A 50 -3.95 6.81 -1.22
N SER A 51 -4.72 7.44 -0.33
CA SER A 51 -5.97 6.85 0.13
C SER A 51 -6.91 7.92 0.68
N ASP A 52 -8.20 7.63 0.62
CA ASP A 52 -9.21 8.43 1.29
C ASP A 52 -9.51 7.91 2.70
N SER A 53 -8.81 6.86 3.13
CA SER A 53 -9.00 6.24 4.45
C SER A 53 -7.82 6.56 5.35
N GLN A 54 -8.12 7.18 6.51
CA GLN A 54 -7.08 7.49 7.48
C GLN A 54 -6.45 6.23 8.07
N LYS A 55 -7.23 5.17 8.19
CA LYS A 55 -6.71 3.88 8.68
C LYS A 55 -5.64 3.32 7.76
N ILE A 56 -5.88 3.41 6.44
CA ILE A 56 -4.92 2.95 5.44
C ILE A 56 -3.66 3.81 5.50
N LEU A 57 -3.82 5.14 5.57
CA LEU A 57 -2.67 6.05 5.65
C LEU A 57 -1.84 5.81 6.91
N ASN A 58 -2.50 5.56 8.03
CA ASN A 58 -1.80 5.26 9.28
C ASN A 58 -1.00 3.97 9.17
N TYR A 59 -1.58 2.94 8.54
CA TYR A 59 -0.87 1.68 8.36
C TYR A 59 0.32 1.85 7.42
N ALA A 60 0.14 2.63 6.35
CA ALA A 60 1.23 2.90 5.42
C ALA A 60 2.41 3.57 6.14
N LYS A 61 2.13 4.49 7.06
CA LYS A 61 3.19 5.12 7.87
C LYS A 61 3.95 4.12 8.70
N LYS A 62 3.27 3.13 9.25
CA LYS A 62 3.93 2.05 10.00
C LYS A 62 4.88 1.26 9.12
N LEU A 63 4.57 1.13 7.85
CA LEU A 63 5.42 0.45 6.88
C LEU A 63 6.48 1.38 6.28
N LYS A 64 6.50 2.64 6.68
CA LYS A 64 7.45 3.65 6.22
C LYS A 64 7.35 3.95 4.72
N VAL A 65 6.15 4.08 4.26
CA VAL A 65 5.88 4.47 2.86
C VAL A 65 5.08 5.75 2.77
#